data_96a91cdde364ce56e3a60a0840ef4e10
#
_entry.id   96a91cdde364ce56e3a60a0840ef4e10
#
_cell.length_a   1.000
_cell.length_b   1.000
_cell.length_c   1.000
_cell.angle_alpha   90.00
_cell.angle_beta   90.00
_cell.angle_gamma   90.00
#
_symmetry.space_group_name_H-M   'P 1'
#
loop_
_entity.id
_entity.type
_entity.pdbx_description
1 polymer ?
#
loop_
_entity_poly.entity_id
_entity_poly.type
_entity_poly.pdbx_seq_one_letter_code
_entity_poly.pdbx_strand_id
1 'polypeptide(L)'
;MTVIAKSDQCAALWLRVLAQVQAHLHGLAAHPARTVVLVPYAQLMPWAQRYWALHHADGFAPRFETTRNWARQLAAFVPQGDDLAGDVARDTLTARTLLDRAGLAAQRDVLAVPLQEAATQLAAAVAAVAPAQREAWGIQ
;
A
#
# COMPACT_ATOMS: atom_id res chain seq x y z
N MET A 1 -30.83 18.46 -4.34
CA MET A 1 -29.82 19.55 -4.25
C MET A 1 -28.53 19.23 -3.48
N THR A 2 -28.37 18.04 -2.92
CA THR A 2 -27.22 17.68 -2.03
C THR A 2 -25.97 17.18 -2.75
N VAL A 3 -26.05 16.72 -4.00
CA VAL A 3 -24.95 16.10 -4.73
C VAL A 3 -23.96 17.13 -5.30
N ILE A 4 -24.45 18.29 -5.73
CA ILE A 4 -23.62 19.37 -6.31
C ILE A 4 -22.68 19.98 -5.25
N ALA A 5 -23.18 20.23 -4.04
CA ALA A 5 -22.39 20.79 -2.94
C ALA A 5 -21.21 19.88 -2.50
N LYS A 6 -21.38 18.56 -2.60
CA LYS A 6 -20.34 17.57 -2.26
C LYS A 6 -19.23 17.53 -3.32
N SER A 7 -19.54 17.76 -4.59
CA SER A 7 -18.57 17.85 -5.69
C SER A 7 -17.65 19.06 -5.51
N ASP A 8 -18.21 20.22 -5.17
CA ASP A 8 -17.47 21.47 -5.02
C ASP A 8 -16.54 21.44 -3.80
N GLN A 9 -16.97 20.81 -2.70
CA GLN A 9 -16.12 20.62 -1.53
C GLN A 9 -14.95 19.68 -1.82
N CYS A 10 -15.17 18.62 -2.60
CA CYS A 10 -14.14 17.68 -3.01
C CYS A 10 -13.11 18.38 -3.92
N ALA A 11 -13.56 19.18 -4.88
CA ALA A 11 -12.71 19.99 -5.75
C ALA A 11 -11.84 20.98 -4.95
N ALA A 12 -12.46 21.72 -4.03
CA ALA A 12 -11.74 22.68 -3.18
C ALA A 12 -10.69 22.00 -2.28
N LEU A 13 -10.98 20.78 -1.79
CA LEU A 13 -10.02 20.00 -1.02
C LEU A 13 -8.81 19.60 -1.87
N TRP A 14 -9.06 19.07 -3.08
CA TRP A 14 -7.99 18.69 -3.99
C TRP A 14 -7.10 19.87 -4.36
N LEU A 15 -7.67 21.03 -4.63
CA LEU A 15 -6.92 22.25 -4.93
C LEU A 15 -5.96 22.64 -3.80
N ARG A 16 -6.42 22.56 -2.55
CA ARG A 16 -5.56 22.83 -1.39
C ARG A 16 -4.43 21.82 -1.26
N VAL A 17 -4.75 20.52 -1.43
CA VAL A 17 -3.75 19.45 -1.35
C VAL A 17 -2.68 19.64 -2.44
N LEU A 18 -3.09 19.88 -3.68
CA LEU A 18 -2.15 20.03 -4.80
C LEU A 18 -1.33 21.34 -4.69
N ALA A 19 -1.91 22.41 -4.17
CA ALA A 19 -1.17 23.63 -3.87
C ALA A 19 -0.07 23.39 -2.82
N GLN A 20 -0.33 22.60 -1.79
CA GLN A 20 0.67 22.20 -0.81
C GLN A 20 1.77 21.32 -1.42
N VAL A 21 1.39 20.36 -2.28
CA VAL A 21 2.37 19.54 -3.02
C VAL A 21 3.27 20.43 -3.86
N GLN A 22 2.71 21.39 -4.60
CA GLN A 22 3.48 22.31 -5.43
C GLN A 22 4.41 23.21 -4.60
N ALA A 23 3.91 23.76 -3.50
CA ALA A 23 4.74 24.55 -2.59
C ALA A 23 5.92 23.75 -2.03
N HIS A 24 5.67 22.48 -1.67
CA HIS A 24 6.70 21.57 -1.20
C HIS A 24 7.75 21.28 -2.28
N LEU A 25 7.32 21.01 -3.52
CA LEU A 25 8.22 20.81 -4.65
C LEU A 25 9.10 22.03 -4.91
N HIS A 26 8.53 23.24 -4.88
CA HIS A 26 9.29 24.48 -5.01
C HIS A 26 10.30 24.67 -3.87
N GLY A 27 9.90 24.39 -2.63
CA GLY A 27 10.78 24.50 -1.46
C GLY A 27 11.98 23.54 -1.51
N LEU A 28 11.83 22.39 -2.16
CA LEU A 28 12.89 21.41 -2.37
C LEU A 28 13.65 21.58 -3.68
N ALA A 29 13.31 22.55 -4.51
CA ALA A 29 13.77 22.69 -5.90
C ALA A 29 13.61 21.37 -6.70
N ALA A 30 12.57 20.60 -6.40
CA ALA A 30 12.32 19.29 -6.99
C ALA A 30 11.50 19.43 -8.28
N HIS A 31 11.95 18.73 -9.33
CA HIS A 31 11.23 18.73 -10.60
C HIS A 31 10.01 17.78 -10.53
N PRO A 32 8.78 18.20 -10.91
CA PRO A 32 7.59 17.36 -10.82
C PRO A 32 7.74 16.01 -11.52
N ALA A 33 8.28 15.94 -12.72
CA ALA A 33 8.46 14.70 -13.47
C ALA A 33 9.38 13.67 -12.76
N ARG A 34 10.16 14.09 -11.78
CA ARG A 34 11.05 13.22 -10.99
C ARG A 34 10.51 12.95 -9.59
N THR A 35 9.26 13.35 -9.34
CA THR A 35 8.62 13.24 -8.03
C THR A 35 7.50 12.21 -8.05
N VAL A 36 7.39 11.47 -6.97
CA VAL A 36 6.28 10.57 -6.70
C VAL A 36 5.47 11.12 -5.54
N VAL A 37 4.17 11.30 -5.77
CA VAL A 37 3.20 11.69 -4.75
C VAL A 37 2.41 10.46 -4.36
N LEU A 38 2.54 10.04 -3.10
CA LEU A 38 1.85 8.88 -2.59
C LEU A 38 0.44 9.24 -2.13
N VAL A 39 -0.54 8.50 -2.64
CA VAL A 39 -1.94 8.61 -2.23
C VAL A 39 -2.37 7.34 -1.47
N PRO A 40 -3.25 7.47 -0.45
CA PRO A 40 -3.61 6.33 0.39
C PRO A 40 -4.41 5.26 -0.36
N TYR A 41 -5.18 5.62 -1.39
CA TYR A 41 -6.05 4.71 -2.11
C TYR A 41 -5.94 4.90 -3.62
N ALA A 42 -6.01 3.79 -4.39
CA ALA A 42 -5.90 3.81 -5.85
C ALA A 42 -7.00 4.65 -6.52
N GLN A 43 -8.19 4.70 -5.94
CA GLN A 43 -9.31 5.50 -6.44
C GLN A 43 -9.03 7.01 -6.45
N LEU A 44 -8.07 7.48 -5.64
CA LEU A 44 -7.68 8.89 -5.59
C LEU A 44 -6.72 9.28 -6.71
N MET A 45 -6.02 8.32 -7.32
CA MET A 45 -5.04 8.59 -8.38
C MET A 45 -5.64 9.31 -9.59
N PRO A 46 -6.77 8.85 -10.19
CA PRO A 46 -7.37 9.55 -11.32
C PRO A 46 -7.79 10.98 -10.97
N TRP A 47 -8.30 11.21 -9.77
CA TRP A 47 -8.65 12.54 -9.29
C TRP A 47 -7.44 13.45 -9.14
N ALA A 48 -6.39 12.97 -8.49
CA ALA A 48 -5.13 13.70 -8.33
C ALA A 48 -4.53 14.10 -9.68
N GLN A 49 -4.46 13.15 -10.62
CA GLN A 49 -3.96 13.38 -11.98
C GLN A 49 -4.81 14.40 -12.73
N ARG A 50 -6.13 14.25 -12.68
CA ARG A 50 -7.07 15.17 -13.36
C ARG A 50 -6.96 16.59 -12.81
N TYR A 51 -7.00 16.76 -11.50
CA TYR A 51 -6.90 18.10 -10.90
C TYR A 51 -5.53 18.73 -11.11
N TRP A 52 -4.45 17.94 -11.08
CA TRP A 52 -3.13 18.45 -11.44
C TRP A 52 -3.10 18.96 -12.87
N ALA A 53 -3.56 18.16 -13.85
CA ALA A 53 -3.58 18.54 -15.27
C ALA A 53 -4.42 19.80 -15.54
N LEU A 54 -5.56 19.98 -14.84
CA LEU A 54 -6.40 21.15 -14.98
C LEU A 54 -5.75 22.44 -14.47
N HIS A 55 -4.88 22.37 -13.48
CA HIS A 55 -4.28 23.55 -12.85
C HIS A 55 -2.81 23.77 -13.22
N HIS A 56 -2.19 22.81 -13.88
CA HIS A 56 -0.80 22.85 -14.33
C HIS A 56 -0.68 22.36 -15.78
N ALA A 57 -1.52 22.89 -16.68
CA ALA A 57 -1.66 22.41 -18.05
C ALA A 57 -0.34 22.50 -18.85
N ASP A 58 0.49 23.49 -18.57
CA ASP A 58 1.74 23.74 -19.29
C ASP A 58 2.97 23.14 -18.59
N GLY A 59 2.76 22.34 -17.57
CA GLY A 59 3.83 21.80 -16.73
C GLY A 59 3.92 20.27 -16.73
N PHE A 60 5.00 19.79 -16.14
CA PHE A 60 5.16 18.36 -15.89
C PHE A 60 4.30 17.92 -14.69
N ALA A 61 3.73 16.72 -14.80
CA ALA A 61 2.99 16.11 -13.70
C ALA A 61 3.91 15.22 -12.85
N PRO A 62 3.75 15.22 -11.53
CA PRO A 62 4.32 14.18 -10.69
C PRO A 62 3.63 12.86 -10.94
N ARG A 63 4.31 11.76 -10.63
CA ARG A 63 3.70 10.44 -10.65
C ARG A 63 2.90 10.22 -9.38
N PHE A 64 1.59 10.01 -9.52
CA PHE A 64 0.73 9.65 -8.40
C PHE A 64 0.69 8.13 -8.27
N GLU A 65 1.03 7.61 -7.10
CA GLU A 65 1.08 6.18 -6.80
C GLU A 65 0.49 5.89 -5.43
N THR A 66 0.05 4.65 -5.20
CA THR A 66 -0.23 4.18 -3.86
C THR A 66 1.06 3.73 -3.17
N THR A 67 1.10 3.81 -1.83
CA THR A 67 2.23 3.30 -1.05
C THR A 67 2.54 1.85 -1.39
N ARG A 68 1.51 1.02 -1.59
CA ARG A 68 1.66 -0.40 -1.96
C ARG A 68 2.30 -0.58 -3.33
N ASN A 69 1.83 0.15 -4.35
CA ASN A 69 2.39 0.06 -5.70
C ASN A 69 3.82 0.59 -5.74
N TRP A 70 4.08 1.68 -5.03
CA TRP A 70 5.40 2.26 -4.93
C TRP A 70 6.38 1.32 -4.24
N ALA A 71 5.99 0.72 -3.11
CA ALA A 71 6.81 -0.26 -2.41
C ALA A 71 7.19 -1.45 -3.29
N ARG A 72 6.25 -1.97 -4.10
CA ARG A 72 6.51 -3.05 -5.06
C ARG A 72 7.53 -2.68 -6.14
N GLN A 73 7.64 -1.40 -6.49
CA GLN A 73 8.61 -0.92 -7.50
C GLN A 73 10.00 -0.67 -6.88
N LEU A 74 10.07 -0.29 -5.61
CA LEU A 74 11.34 -0.02 -4.92
C LEU A 74 12.09 -1.29 -4.53
N ALA A 75 11.36 -2.30 -4.09
CA ALA A 75 11.92 -3.57 -3.72
C ALA A 75 11.03 -4.67 -4.28
N ALA A 76 11.56 -5.42 -5.23
CA ALA A 76 10.97 -6.70 -5.59
C ALA A 76 11.17 -7.63 -4.39
N PHE A 77 10.22 -7.63 -3.45
CA PHE A 77 10.15 -8.69 -2.46
C PHE A 77 9.88 -9.99 -3.24
N VAL A 78 10.87 -10.84 -3.31
CA VAL A 78 10.72 -12.19 -3.84
C VAL A 78 10.53 -13.10 -2.65
N PRO A 79 9.29 -13.55 -2.36
CA PRO A 79 9.02 -14.45 -1.26
C PRO A 79 9.83 -15.73 -1.43
N GLN A 80 10.57 -16.13 -0.41
CA GLN A 80 11.35 -17.37 -0.39
C GLN A 80 10.76 -18.34 0.63
N GLY A 81 10.79 -19.64 0.28
CA GLY A 81 10.33 -20.68 1.19
C GLY A 81 8.90 -20.43 1.72
N ASP A 82 8.80 -20.28 3.03
CA ASP A 82 7.56 -20.17 3.77
C ASP A 82 7.12 -18.71 4.03
N ASP A 83 7.73 -17.72 3.34
CA ASP A 83 7.36 -16.32 3.46
C ASP A 83 5.93 -16.04 2.97
N LEU A 84 5.24 -15.10 3.62
CA LEU A 84 4.00 -14.55 3.13
C LEU A 84 4.25 -13.75 1.83
N ALA A 85 3.62 -14.19 0.74
CA ALA A 85 3.75 -13.56 -0.56
C ALA A 85 2.81 -12.34 -0.74
N GLY A 86 1.75 -12.27 0.06
CA GLY A 86 0.63 -11.34 -0.13
C GLY A 86 -0.24 -11.71 -1.34
N ASP A 87 -0.08 -12.93 -1.85
CA ASP A 87 -0.92 -13.58 -2.86
C ASP A 87 -1.72 -14.68 -2.18
N VAL A 88 -3.05 -14.54 -2.17
CA VAL A 88 -3.95 -15.45 -1.44
C VAL A 88 -3.77 -16.91 -1.88
N ALA A 89 -3.65 -17.16 -3.19
CA ALA A 89 -3.54 -18.52 -3.70
C ALA A 89 -2.20 -19.15 -3.28
N ARG A 90 -1.10 -18.44 -3.44
CA ARG A 90 0.24 -18.87 -3.05
C ARG A 90 0.33 -19.08 -1.53
N ASP A 91 -0.14 -18.11 -0.76
CA ASP A 91 -0.09 -18.19 0.71
C ASP A 91 -0.96 -19.33 1.26
N THR A 92 -2.12 -19.63 0.60
CA THR A 92 -2.93 -20.79 0.94
C THR A 92 -2.21 -22.11 0.64
N LEU A 93 -1.48 -22.22 -0.48
CA LEU A 93 -0.69 -23.41 -0.80
C LEU A 93 0.47 -23.59 0.19
N THR A 94 1.14 -22.51 0.58
CA THR A 94 2.18 -22.53 1.62
C THR A 94 1.59 -23.01 2.95
N ALA A 95 0.45 -22.46 3.37
CA ALA A 95 -0.24 -22.88 4.59
C ALA A 95 -0.59 -24.38 4.58
N ARG A 96 -1.11 -24.91 3.47
CA ARG A 96 -1.38 -26.35 3.31
C ARG A 96 -0.12 -27.19 3.46
N THR A 97 0.98 -26.77 2.84
CA THR A 97 2.26 -27.47 2.93
C THR A 97 2.80 -27.49 4.36
N LEU A 98 2.67 -26.38 5.08
CA LEU A 98 3.07 -26.30 6.49
C LEU A 98 2.22 -27.23 7.37
N LEU A 99 0.91 -27.28 7.15
CA LEU A 99 0.01 -28.18 7.87
C LEU A 99 0.31 -29.64 7.59
N ASP A 100 0.63 -30.01 6.34
CA ASP A 100 1.05 -31.37 5.99
C ASP A 100 2.35 -31.75 6.72
N ARG A 101 3.35 -30.86 6.75
CA ARG A 101 4.60 -31.07 7.50
C ARG A 101 4.39 -31.18 9.01
N ALA A 102 3.40 -30.45 9.55
CA ALA A 102 3.02 -30.50 10.96
C ALA A 102 2.19 -31.76 11.33
N GLY A 103 1.93 -32.65 10.40
CA GLY A 103 1.09 -33.86 10.64
C GLY A 103 -0.40 -33.58 10.67
N LEU A 104 -0.86 -32.41 10.21
CA LEU A 104 -2.26 -31.99 10.21
C LEU A 104 -2.92 -32.14 8.83
N ALA A 105 -2.48 -33.11 8.03
CA ALA A 105 -2.94 -33.29 6.65
C ALA A 105 -4.46 -33.50 6.55
N ALA A 106 -5.07 -34.19 7.53
CA ALA A 106 -6.52 -34.41 7.55
C ALA A 106 -7.34 -33.12 7.77
N GLN A 107 -6.76 -32.10 8.43
CA GLN A 107 -7.42 -30.83 8.76
C GLN A 107 -6.97 -29.69 7.85
N ARG A 108 -6.05 -29.90 6.92
CA ARG A 108 -5.38 -28.85 6.14
C ARG A 108 -6.37 -27.95 5.39
N ASP A 109 -7.44 -28.51 4.83
CA ASP A 109 -8.40 -27.73 4.03
C ASP A 109 -9.26 -26.79 4.89
N VAL A 110 -9.47 -27.18 6.16
CA VAL A 110 -10.18 -26.34 7.14
C VAL A 110 -9.26 -25.33 7.78
N LEU A 111 -8.00 -25.68 8.05
CA LEU A 111 -7.06 -24.85 8.80
C LEU A 111 -6.22 -23.91 7.92
N ALA A 112 -6.13 -24.15 6.60
CA ALA A 112 -5.27 -23.35 5.73
C ALA A 112 -5.64 -21.85 5.70
N VAL A 113 -6.93 -21.52 5.59
CA VAL A 113 -7.40 -20.14 5.58
C VAL A 113 -7.19 -19.45 6.94
N PRO A 114 -7.62 -20.03 8.07
CA PRO A 114 -7.31 -19.47 9.40
C PRO A 114 -5.81 -19.27 9.65
N LEU A 115 -4.97 -20.22 9.22
CA LEU A 115 -3.51 -20.07 9.34
C LEU A 115 -2.98 -18.90 8.54
N GLN A 116 -3.44 -18.73 7.30
CA GLN A 116 -3.06 -17.59 6.45
C GLN A 116 -3.52 -16.26 7.05
N GLU A 117 -4.74 -16.19 7.58
CA GLU A 117 -5.27 -15.01 8.24
C GLU A 117 -4.45 -14.65 9.49
N ALA A 118 -4.15 -15.64 10.33
CA ALA A 118 -3.34 -15.46 11.52
C ALA A 118 -1.91 -14.96 11.16
N ALA A 119 -1.29 -15.56 10.15
CA ALA A 119 0.02 -15.13 9.66
C ALA A 119 -0.01 -13.69 9.13
N THR A 120 -1.06 -13.31 8.42
CA THR A 120 -1.23 -11.93 7.91
C THR A 120 -1.40 -10.93 9.05
N GLN A 121 -2.19 -11.27 10.07
CA GLN A 121 -2.36 -10.43 11.26
C GLN A 121 -1.07 -10.31 12.05
N LEU A 122 -0.34 -11.41 12.20
CA LEU A 122 0.97 -11.43 12.88
C LEU A 122 1.97 -10.54 12.13
N ALA A 123 2.07 -10.66 10.82
CA ALA A 123 2.94 -9.82 9.99
C ALA A 123 2.59 -8.34 10.13
N ALA A 124 1.30 -7.98 10.18
CA ALA A 124 0.85 -6.61 10.41
C ALA A 124 1.24 -6.11 11.82
N ALA A 125 1.07 -6.95 12.85
CA ALA A 125 1.46 -6.62 14.22
C ALA A 125 2.98 -6.40 14.34
N VAL A 126 3.80 -7.27 13.76
CA VAL A 126 5.27 -7.13 13.72
C VAL A 126 5.68 -5.87 12.96
N ALA A 127 5.01 -5.56 11.85
CA ALA A 127 5.32 -4.36 11.07
C ALA A 127 5.07 -3.06 11.86
N ALA A 128 4.14 -3.07 12.82
CA ALA A 128 3.88 -1.94 13.70
C ALA A 128 4.96 -1.75 14.79
N VAL A 129 5.77 -2.77 15.07
CA VAL A 129 6.86 -2.71 16.05
C VAL A 129 8.10 -2.06 15.43
N ALA A 130 8.77 -1.19 16.19
CA ALA A 130 10.03 -0.58 15.76
C ALA A 130 11.06 -1.66 15.37
N PRO A 131 11.81 -1.51 14.25
CA PRO A 131 12.70 -2.57 13.73
C PRO A 131 13.66 -3.15 14.76
N ALA A 132 14.23 -2.31 15.63
CA ALA A 132 15.18 -2.74 16.68
C ALA A 132 14.53 -3.57 17.80
N GLN A 133 13.19 -3.60 17.89
CA GLN A 133 12.46 -4.32 18.94
C GLN A 133 11.78 -5.59 18.43
N ARG A 134 11.81 -5.85 17.12
CA ARG A 134 11.06 -6.96 16.50
C ARG A 134 11.55 -8.32 16.96
N GLU A 135 12.87 -8.49 17.15
CA GLU A 135 13.44 -9.74 17.63
C GLU A 135 12.98 -10.06 19.08
N ALA A 136 13.06 -9.07 19.98
CA ALA A 136 12.58 -9.23 21.35
C ALA A 136 11.07 -9.46 21.43
N TRP A 137 10.29 -8.85 20.54
CA TRP A 137 8.85 -9.05 20.44
C TRP A 137 8.47 -10.47 20.01
N GLY A 138 9.26 -11.09 19.11
CA GLY A 138 9.03 -12.46 18.63
C GLY A 138 9.35 -13.56 19.64
N ILE A 139 10.00 -13.24 20.76
CA ILE A 139 10.39 -14.20 21.82
C ILE A 139 9.37 -14.22 22.99
N GLN A 140 8.46 -13.25 23.06
CA GLN A 140 7.38 -13.17 24.06
C GLN A 140 6.19 -14.08 23.69
#